data_99f15463a00952b750d6cda36bdeba45
#
_entry.id   99f15463a00952b750d6cda36bdeba45
#
_cell.length_a   1.000
_cell.length_b   1.000
_cell.length_c   1.000
_cell.angle_alpha   90.00
_cell.angle_beta   90.00
_cell.angle_gamma   90.00
#
_symmetry.space_group_name_H-M   'P 1'
#
loop_
_entity.id
_entity.type
_entity.pdbx_description
1 polymer ?
#
loop_
_entity_poly.entity_id
_entity_poly.type
_entity_poly.pdbx_seq_one_letter_code
_entity_poly.pdbx_strand_id
1 'polypeptide(L)'
;DTASAVTAVPAAESPIAFLSSGTWSLLGIEVDEPILTEEARKAQFTNEGGVDGKIRFLQNITGLWILQRLMSEWKACGEEQDYDIIIPQAAEAEIDTIIPVDDTIFMNPENMENALIHYCRNHALQIPQNKAETVRCVLQSLAFRYRLAVEQLNRCLPAPIRQLNIIGGGSQNKLLNQLTADELGIPVYAGPVEATAMGNILTQAMAKGEIANLRELREIVTRSVTPQVYYPKK
;
A
#
# COMPACT_ATOMS: atom_id res chain seq x y z
N ASP A 1 5.93 9.37 10.86
CA ASP A 1 6.17 7.95 10.58
C ASP A 1 6.41 7.70 9.08
N THR A 2 5.51 8.11 8.18
CA THR A 2 5.64 7.83 6.74
C THR A 2 6.89 8.47 6.11
N ALA A 3 7.29 9.68 6.54
CA ALA A 3 8.53 10.29 6.04
C ALA A 3 9.74 9.40 6.34
N SER A 4 9.85 8.89 7.58
CA SER A 4 10.89 7.95 7.96
C SER A 4 10.80 6.65 7.13
N ALA A 5 9.59 6.12 6.94
CA ALA A 5 9.41 4.89 6.17
C ALA A 5 9.87 5.05 4.71
N VAL A 6 9.54 6.16 4.05
CA VAL A 6 9.96 6.45 2.67
C VAL A 6 11.48 6.61 2.57
N THR A 7 12.13 7.16 3.61
CA THR A 7 13.59 7.27 3.67
C THR A 7 14.27 5.90 3.57
N ALA A 8 13.63 4.87 4.14
CA ALA A 8 14.13 3.49 4.14
C ALA A 8 13.65 2.64 2.96
N VAL A 9 13.19 3.23 1.87
CA VAL A 9 12.96 2.51 0.62
C VAL A 9 14.31 2.09 0.03
N PRO A 10 14.54 0.80 -0.24
CA PRO A 10 15.80 0.30 -0.82
C PRO A 10 15.87 0.59 -2.31
N ALA A 11 16.04 1.86 -2.68
CA ALA A 11 16.16 2.30 -4.06
C ALA A 11 17.33 3.30 -4.19
N ALA A 12 18.21 3.03 -5.14
CA ALA A 12 19.41 3.83 -5.35
C ALA A 12 19.15 5.13 -6.12
N GLU A 13 18.10 5.18 -6.94
CA GLU A 13 17.82 6.28 -7.86
C GLU A 13 16.41 6.87 -7.66
N SER A 14 16.30 8.19 -7.77
CA SER A 14 15.05 8.94 -7.81
C SER A 14 14.53 9.01 -9.27
N PRO A 15 13.22 9.09 -9.51
CA PRO A 15 12.14 9.18 -8.53
C PRO A 15 11.74 7.83 -7.92
N ILE A 16 11.45 7.83 -6.62
CA ILE A 16 11.08 6.64 -5.87
C ILE A 16 9.56 6.58 -5.69
N ALA A 17 8.89 5.68 -6.39
CA ALA A 17 7.50 5.39 -6.15
C ALA A 17 7.35 4.42 -4.96
N PHE A 18 6.46 4.74 -4.04
CA PHE A 18 6.25 4.00 -2.82
C PHE A 18 4.77 3.80 -2.49
N LEU A 19 4.51 2.71 -1.78
CA LEU A 19 3.26 2.43 -1.08
C LEU A 19 3.60 2.08 0.36
N SER A 20 3.36 3.00 1.29
CA SER A 20 3.43 2.71 2.72
C SER A 20 2.14 2.01 3.12
N SER A 21 2.20 0.69 3.25
CA SER A 21 1.03 -0.18 3.44
C SER A 21 0.88 -0.59 4.91
N GLY A 22 -0.23 -0.17 5.49
CA GLY A 22 -0.65 -0.47 6.86
C GLY A 22 -2.17 -0.42 6.95
N THR A 23 -2.71 0.02 8.09
CA THR A 23 -4.14 0.31 8.26
C THR A 23 -4.63 1.30 7.20
N TRP A 24 -3.84 2.35 6.97
CA TRP A 24 -3.92 3.23 5.80
C TRP A 24 -2.86 2.85 4.78
N SER A 25 -3.10 3.21 3.53
CA SER A 25 -2.14 3.10 2.44
C SER A 25 -1.82 4.48 1.91
N LEU A 26 -0.54 4.88 1.96
CA LEU A 26 -0.06 6.13 1.40
C LEU A 26 0.73 5.80 0.14
N LEU A 27 0.15 6.09 -1.02
CA LEU A 27 0.75 5.84 -2.33
C LEU A 27 1.24 7.13 -2.94
N GLY A 28 2.48 7.16 -3.38
CA GLY A 28 3.06 8.35 -3.95
C GLY A 28 4.47 8.18 -4.50
N ILE A 29 5.11 9.32 -4.69
CA ILE A 29 6.46 9.43 -5.23
C ILE A 29 7.25 10.47 -4.45
N GLU A 30 8.54 10.25 -4.31
CA GLU A 30 9.46 11.26 -3.77
C GLU A 30 10.00 12.11 -4.92
N VAL A 31 9.88 13.42 -4.77
CA VAL A 31 10.31 14.43 -5.76
C VAL A 31 11.11 15.54 -5.09
N ASP A 32 11.83 16.34 -5.89
CA ASP A 32 12.61 17.47 -5.40
C ASP A 32 11.76 18.72 -5.16
N GLU A 33 10.73 18.94 -5.97
CA GLU A 33 9.86 20.11 -5.92
C GLU A 33 8.38 19.72 -5.84
N PRO A 34 7.53 20.56 -5.21
CA PRO A 34 6.10 20.28 -5.11
C PRO A 34 5.41 20.23 -6.47
N ILE A 35 4.49 19.31 -6.66
CA ILE A 35 3.63 19.21 -7.85
C ILE A 35 2.32 19.94 -7.56
N LEU A 36 2.10 21.09 -8.21
CA LEU A 36 0.99 22.02 -7.97
C LEU A 36 0.06 22.12 -9.20
N THR A 37 -0.21 21.01 -9.87
CA THR A 37 -1.07 20.98 -11.05
C THR A 37 -2.53 20.82 -10.68
N GLU A 38 -3.44 21.20 -11.59
CA GLU A 38 -4.87 21.03 -11.42
C GLU A 38 -5.25 19.53 -11.42
N GLU A 39 -4.52 18.68 -12.14
CA GLU A 39 -4.64 17.23 -12.12
C GLU A 39 -4.33 16.68 -10.73
N ALA A 40 -3.24 17.14 -10.09
CA ALA A 40 -2.88 16.75 -8.73
C ALA A 40 -3.97 17.13 -7.73
N ARG A 41 -4.52 18.34 -7.83
CA ARG A 41 -5.59 18.83 -6.98
C ARG A 41 -6.88 18.00 -7.14
N LYS A 42 -7.30 17.72 -8.37
CA LYS A 42 -8.50 16.90 -8.66
C LYS A 42 -8.35 15.47 -8.18
N ALA A 43 -7.16 14.91 -8.29
CA ALA A 43 -6.84 13.56 -7.80
C ALA A 43 -6.55 13.52 -6.29
N GLN A 44 -6.66 14.67 -5.58
CA GLN A 44 -6.45 14.77 -4.13
C GLN A 44 -5.05 14.33 -3.67
N PHE A 45 -4.02 14.55 -4.49
CA PHE A 45 -2.64 14.39 -4.06
C PHE A 45 -2.21 15.56 -3.17
N THR A 46 -1.40 15.24 -2.17
CA THR A 46 -0.79 16.20 -1.26
C THR A 46 0.72 16.26 -1.46
N ASN A 47 1.32 17.40 -1.14
CA ASN A 47 2.77 17.58 -1.07
C ASN A 47 3.15 17.66 0.41
N GLU A 48 3.88 16.69 0.89
CA GLU A 48 4.31 16.60 2.28
C GLU A 48 5.83 16.63 2.38
N GLY A 49 6.36 17.24 3.45
CA GLY A 49 7.79 17.28 3.68
C GLY A 49 8.40 15.89 3.86
N GLY A 50 9.51 15.64 3.18
CA GLY A 50 10.36 14.46 3.32
C GLY A 50 11.64 14.77 4.07
N VAL A 51 12.59 13.86 4.02
CA VAL A 51 13.94 14.03 4.57
C VAL A 51 14.82 14.66 3.51
N ASP A 52 15.83 15.45 3.95
CA ASP A 52 16.82 16.10 3.07
C ASP A 52 16.19 17.03 2.01
N GLY A 53 15.15 17.79 2.41
CA GLY A 53 14.46 18.74 1.52
C GLY A 53 13.56 18.12 0.47
N LYS A 54 13.44 16.80 0.42
CA LYS A 54 12.55 16.12 -0.53
C LYS A 54 11.07 16.36 -0.20
N ILE A 55 10.23 16.21 -1.19
CA ILE A 55 8.78 16.26 -1.10
C ILE A 55 8.21 14.87 -1.36
N ARG A 56 7.30 14.43 -0.52
CA ARG A 56 6.48 13.24 -0.74
C ARG A 56 5.17 13.67 -1.37
N PHE A 57 5.04 13.48 -2.65
CA PHE A 57 3.81 13.72 -3.39
C PHE A 57 2.97 12.44 -3.34
N LEU A 58 1.88 12.45 -2.57
CA LEU A 58 1.15 11.22 -2.23
C LEU A 58 -0.36 11.41 -2.13
N GLN A 59 -1.07 10.29 -2.15
CA GLN A 59 -2.50 10.16 -1.89
C GLN A 59 -2.73 9.19 -0.75
N ASN A 60 -3.66 9.54 0.16
CA ASN A 60 -4.16 8.63 1.19
C ASN A 60 -5.25 7.73 0.60
N ILE A 61 -5.16 6.44 0.87
CA ILE A 61 -6.09 5.40 0.43
C ILE A 61 -6.45 4.57 1.65
N THR A 62 -7.68 4.09 1.74
CA THR A 62 -8.04 3.06 2.71
C THR A 62 -7.14 1.85 2.49
N GLY A 63 -6.40 1.45 3.52
CA GLY A 63 -5.46 0.35 3.44
C GLY A 63 -6.07 -0.97 3.93
N LEU A 64 -5.32 -1.68 4.78
CA LEU A 64 -5.76 -2.96 5.34
C LEU A 64 -6.84 -2.82 6.43
N TRP A 65 -7.39 -1.63 6.65
CA TRP A 65 -8.44 -1.35 7.64
C TRP A 65 -9.62 -2.30 7.53
N ILE A 66 -10.17 -2.51 6.32
CA ILE A 66 -11.33 -3.39 6.10
C ILE A 66 -10.98 -4.82 6.54
N LEU A 67 -9.83 -5.35 6.11
CA LEU A 67 -9.37 -6.68 6.49
C LEU A 67 -9.14 -6.79 8.00
N GLN A 68 -8.49 -5.81 8.61
CA GLN A 68 -8.24 -5.80 10.05
C GLN A 68 -9.54 -5.78 10.86
N ARG A 69 -10.55 -5.03 10.41
CA ARG A 69 -11.88 -5.02 11.03
C ARG A 69 -12.57 -6.37 10.93
N LEU A 70 -12.59 -6.99 9.74
CA LEU A 70 -13.14 -8.34 9.54
C LEU A 70 -12.46 -9.35 10.47
N MET A 71 -11.12 -9.38 10.51
CA MET A 71 -10.36 -10.28 11.38
C MET A 71 -10.71 -10.08 12.86
N SER A 72 -10.84 -8.83 13.30
CA SER A 72 -11.20 -8.47 14.67
C SER A 72 -12.62 -8.89 15.02
N GLU A 73 -13.57 -8.70 14.11
CA GLU A 73 -14.97 -9.06 14.29
C GLU A 73 -15.13 -10.59 14.35
N TRP A 74 -14.47 -11.34 13.47
CA TRP A 74 -14.49 -12.81 13.51
C TRP A 74 -13.89 -13.35 14.82
N LYS A 75 -12.79 -12.75 15.28
CA LYS A 75 -12.21 -13.11 16.58
C LYS A 75 -13.18 -12.86 17.74
N ALA A 76 -13.87 -11.73 17.75
CA ALA A 76 -14.87 -11.41 18.77
C ALA A 76 -16.06 -12.38 18.79
N CYS A 77 -16.41 -12.97 17.64
CA CYS A 77 -17.44 -14.00 17.51
C CYS A 77 -16.92 -15.43 17.79
N GLY A 78 -15.67 -15.60 18.18
CA GLY A 78 -15.07 -16.92 18.42
C GLY A 78 -14.65 -17.66 17.14
N GLU A 79 -14.59 -16.95 16.00
CA GLU A 79 -14.24 -17.47 14.69
C GLU A 79 -12.89 -16.90 14.21
N GLU A 80 -11.94 -16.77 15.14
CA GLU A 80 -10.61 -16.21 14.87
C GLU A 80 -9.94 -16.88 13.66
N GLN A 81 -9.34 -16.06 12.80
CA GLN A 81 -8.60 -16.50 11.63
C GLN A 81 -7.12 -16.15 11.80
N ASP A 82 -6.25 -17.03 11.31
CA ASP A 82 -4.82 -16.80 11.19
C ASP A 82 -4.52 -16.27 9.79
N TYR A 83 -3.72 -15.19 9.69
CA TYR A 83 -3.28 -14.63 8.41
C TYR A 83 -2.49 -15.65 7.59
N ASP A 84 -1.68 -16.50 8.22
CA ASP A 84 -0.90 -17.53 7.56
C ASP A 84 -1.76 -18.66 6.94
N ILE A 85 -3.02 -18.76 7.37
CA ILE A 85 -4.01 -19.71 6.85
C ILE A 85 -4.97 -19.02 5.86
N ILE A 86 -5.56 -17.91 6.24
CA ILE A 86 -6.64 -17.29 5.44
C ILE A 86 -6.10 -16.65 4.15
N ILE A 87 -4.88 -16.10 4.13
CA ILE A 87 -4.31 -15.50 2.92
C ILE A 87 -4.04 -16.53 1.82
N PRO A 88 -3.43 -17.70 2.10
CA PRO A 88 -3.36 -18.79 1.11
C PRO A 88 -4.73 -19.28 0.62
N GLN A 89 -5.71 -19.42 1.50
CA GLN A 89 -7.08 -19.79 1.10
C GLN A 89 -7.71 -18.73 0.19
N ALA A 90 -7.53 -17.46 0.50
CA ALA A 90 -8.00 -16.36 -0.34
C ALA A 90 -7.27 -16.31 -1.71
N ALA A 91 -6.04 -16.81 -1.80
CA ALA A 91 -5.33 -16.89 -3.07
C ALA A 91 -5.97 -17.89 -4.04
N GLU A 92 -6.56 -18.97 -3.50
CA GLU A 92 -7.27 -20.01 -4.27
C GLU A 92 -8.76 -19.70 -4.47
N ALA A 93 -9.30 -18.69 -3.80
CA ALA A 93 -10.70 -18.33 -3.90
C ALA A 93 -11.00 -17.63 -5.25
N GLU A 94 -12.14 -17.99 -5.84
CA GLU A 94 -12.62 -17.45 -7.11
C GLU A 94 -13.80 -16.50 -6.85
N ILE A 95 -13.54 -15.21 -6.92
CA ILE A 95 -14.57 -14.16 -6.85
C ILE A 95 -14.10 -12.94 -7.67
N ASP A 96 -14.98 -12.38 -8.49
CA ASP A 96 -14.67 -11.25 -9.38
C ASP A 96 -15.10 -9.88 -8.81
N THR A 97 -15.72 -9.88 -7.63
CA THR A 97 -16.27 -8.66 -7.01
C THR A 97 -15.17 -7.68 -6.65
N ILE A 98 -15.29 -6.46 -7.15
CA ILE A 98 -14.49 -5.29 -6.77
C ILE A 98 -15.40 -4.31 -6.03
N ILE A 99 -15.02 -3.89 -4.83
CA ILE A 99 -15.70 -2.88 -4.03
C ILE A 99 -14.87 -1.59 -3.98
N PRO A 100 -15.50 -0.41 -3.88
CA PRO A 100 -14.79 0.85 -3.70
C PRO A 100 -14.33 0.98 -2.24
N VAL A 101 -13.11 0.56 -1.94
CA VAL A 101 -12.57 0.49 -0.57
C VAL A 101 -12.58 1.83 0.19
N ASP A 102 -12.61 2.95 -0.54
CA ASP A 102 -12.68 4.31 0.04
C ASP A 102 -14.13 4.80 0.25
N ASP A 103 -15.16 3.97 -0.04
CA ASP A 103 -16.55 4.34 0.19
C ASP A 103 -16.82 4.51 1.69
N THR A 104 -17.63 5.51 2.01
CA THR A 104 -17.98 5.88 3.40
C THR A 104 -18.65 4.75 4.16
N ILE A 105 -19.32 3.81 3.47
CA ILE A 105 -19.92 2.62 4.08
C ILE A 105 -18.88 1.73 4.79
N PHE A 106 -17.60 1.77 4.35
CA PHE A 106 -16.51 0.97 4.92
C PHE A 106 -15.65 1.73 5.93
N MET A 107 -15.91 3.03 6.16
CA MET A 107 -15.08 3.82 7.08
C MET A 107 -15.23 3.40 8.53
N ASN A 108 -16.46 3.22 9.01
CA ASN A 108 -16.71 2.79 10.39
C ASN A 108 -18.11 2.16 10.54
N PRO A 109 -18.39 1.04 9.87
CA PRO A 109 -19.66 0.34 10.03
C PRO A 109 -19.75 -0.34 11.40
N GLU A 110 -20.96 -0.62 11.88
CA GLU A 110 -21.17 -1.44 13.08
C GLU A 110 -20.59 -2.85 12.90
N ASN A 111 -20.78 -3.42 11.70
CA ASN A 111 -20.22 -4.71 11.31
C ASN A 111 -19.73 -4.63 9.87
N MET A 112 -18.45 -4.90 9.66
CA MET A 112 -17.78 -4.76 8.35
C MET A 112 -18.24 -5.82 7.34
N GLU A 113 -18.47 -7.06 7.80
CA GLU A 113 -18.92 -8.13 6.91
C GLU A 113 -20.33 -7.84 6.38
N ASN A 114 -21.23 -7.40 7.25
CA ASN A 114 -22.58 -6.99 6.85
C ASN A 114 -22.55 -5.79 5.89
N ALA A 115 -21.67 -4.82 6.12
CA ALA A 115 -21.51 -3.67 5.24
C ALA A 115 -21.08 -4.11 3.82
N LEU A 116 -20.14 -5.05 3.74
CA LEU A 116 -19.68 -5.62 2.47
C LEU A 116 -20.80 -6.39 1.75
N ILE A 117 -21.50 -7.27 2.46
CA ILE A 117 -22.64 -8.02 1.90
C ILE A 117 -23.74 -7.08 1.42
N HIS A 118 -24.07 -6.06 2.20
CA HIS A 118 -25.08 -5.06 1.86
C HIS A 118 -24.66 -4.27 0.61
N TYR A 119 -23.40 -3.84 0.55
CA TYR A 119 -22.87 -3.16 -0.64
C TYR A 119 -23.01 -4.03 -1.88
N CYS A 120 -22.53 -5.29 -1.83
CA CYS A 120 -22.61 -6.21 -2.95
C CYS A 120 -24.06 -6.44 -3.42
N ARG A 121 -25.00 -6.63 -2.47
CA ARG A 121 -26.42 -6.83 -2.78
C ARG A 121 -27.03 -5.61 -3.48
N ASN A 122 -26.76 -4.42 -2.98
CA ASN A 122 -27.32 -3.19 -3.52
C ASN A 122 -26.79 -2.84 -4.91
N HIS A 123 -25.61 -3.35 -5.27
CA HIS A 123 -24.99 -3.10 -6.58
C HIS A 123 -25.03 -4.32 -7.50
N ALA A 124 -25.83 -5.35 -7.17
CA ALA A 124 -25.94 -6.60 -7.93
C ALA A 124 -24.60 -7.28 -8.23
N LEU A 125 -23.66 -7.19 -7.27
CA LEU A 125 -22.35 -7.85 -7.31
C LEU A 125 -22.45 -9.25 -6.71
N GLN A 126 -21.55 -10.14 -7.09
CA GLN A 126 -21.41 -11.44 -6.45
C GLN A 126 -21.07 -11.25 -4.97
N ILE A 127 -21.84 -11.89 -4.08
CA ILE A 127 -21.63 -11.82 -2.64
C ILE A 127 -20.64 -12.92 -2.24
N PRO A 128 -19.55 -12.60 -1.51
CA PRO A 128 -18.66 -13.61 -0.95
C PRO A 128 -19.43 -14.63 -0.08
N GLN A 129 -19.19 -15.91 -0.27
CA GLN A 129 -19.92 -16.99 0.41
C GLN A 129 -19.18 -17.54 1.63
N ASN A 130 -17.91 -17.21 1.77
CA ASN A 130 -17.05 -17.64 2.87
C ASN A 130 -15.96 -16.61 3.15
N LYS A 131 -15.22 -16.79 4.25
CA LYS A 131 -14.17 -15.86 4.68
C LYS A 131 -13.03 -15.72 3.67
N ALA A 132 -12.65 -16.79 3.00
CA ALA A 132 -11.60 -16.76 1.99
C ALA A 132 -12.01 -15.87 0.79
N GLU A 133 -13.24 -16.01 0.30
CA GLU A 133 -13.78 -15.12 -0.73
C GLU A 133 -13.91 -13.67 -0.25
N THR A 134 -14.31 -13.46 1.01
CA THR A 134 -14.37 -12.12 1.61
C THR A 134 -13.00 -11.46 1.63
N VAL A 135 -11.98 -12.18 2.08
CA VAL A 135 -10.59 -11.68 2.09
C VAL A 135 -10.08 -11.43 0.66
N ARG A 136 -10.35 -12.35 -0.27
CA ARG A 136 -10.00 -12.18 -1.69
C ARG A 136 -10.64 -10.93 -2.27
N CYS A 137 -11.94 -10.73 -2.07
CA CYS A 137 -12.67 -9.55 -2.52
C CYS A 137 -12.03 -8.25 -2.02
N VAL A 138 -11.68 -8.18 -0.74
CA VAL A 138 -11.03 -7.01 -0.14
C VAL A 138 -9.65 -6.76 -0.75
N LEU A 139 -8.80 -7.79 -0.83
CA LEU A 139 -7.43 -7.63 -1.32
C LEU A 139 -7.35 -7.27 -2.80
N GLN A 140 -8.18 -7.89 -3.65
CA GLN A 140 -8.22 -7.51 -5.07
C GLN A 140 -8.81 -6.11 -5.28
N SER A 141 -9.77 -5.70 -4.45
CA SER A 141 -10.30 -4.33 -4.48
C SER A 141 -9.25 -3.30 -4.08
N LEU A 142 -8.40 -3.61 -3.10
CA LEU A 142 -7.26 -2.77 -2.74
C LEU A 142 -6.25 -2.67 -3.89
N ALA A 143 -5.88 -3.79 -4.51
CA ALA A 143 -4.96 -3.79 -5.65
C ALA A 143 -5.51 -2.98 -6.83
N PHE A 144 -6.80 -3.14 -7.14
CA PHE A 144 -7.51 -2.32 -8.14
C PHE A 144 -7.47 -0.82 -7.78
N ARG A 145 -7.70 -0.47 -6.51
CA ARG A 145 -7.64 0.91 -6.05
C ARG A 145 -6.23 1.51 -6.17
N TYR A 146 -5.19 0.70 -5.91
CA TYR A 146 -3.80 1.12 -6.13
C TYR A 146 -3.50 1.37 -7.61
N ARG A 147 -4.04 0.55 -8.51
CA ARG A 147 -3.95 0.80 -9.97
C ARG A 147 -4.53 2.16 -10.33
N LEU A 148 -5.74 2.47 -9.88
CA LEU A 148 -6.36 3.77 -10.13
C LEU A 148 -5.51 4.94 -9.60
N ALA A 149 -4.92 4.78 -8.40
CA ALA A 149 -4.04 5.80 -7.84
C ALA A 149 -2.74 5.98 -8.64
N VAL A 150 -2.14 4.88 -9.12
CA VAL A 150 -0.95 4.93 -9.98
C VAL A 150 -1.26 5.56 -11.34
N GLU A 151 -2.42 5.25 -11.93
CA GLU A 151 -2.88 5.90 -13.17
C GLU A 151 -3.02 7.43 -12.98
N GLN A 152 -3.58 7.86 -11.85
CA GLN A 152 -3.70 9.28 -11.50
C GLN A 152 -2.32 9.90 -11.25
N LEU A 153 -1.45 9.22 -10.52
CA LEU A 153 -0.06 9.65 -10.27
C LEU A 153 0.69 9.86 -11.59
N ASN A 154 0.63 8.89 -12.49
CA ASN A 154 1.31 8.94 -13.78
C ASN A 154 0.85 10.13 -14.67
N ARG A 155 -0.40 10.60 -14.52
CA ARG A 155 -0.88 11.82 -15.22
C ARG A 155 -0.25 13.10 -14.67
N CYS A 156 0.24 13.07 -13.44
CA CYS A 156 0.91 14.20 -12.81
C CYS A 156 2.43 14.22 -13.05
N LEU A 157 2.99 13.17 -13.65
CA LEU A 157 4.43 12.98 -13.83
C LEU A 157 4.86 13.13 -15.29
N PRO A 158 6.11 13.54 -15.56
CA PRO A 158 6.65 13.62 -16.91
C PRO A 158 6.86 12.26 -17.58
N ALA A 159 6.97 11.19 -16.77
CA ALA A 159 7.07 9.81 -17.23
C ALA A 159 6.40 8.87 -16.22
N PRO A 160 5.79 7.75 -16.67
CA PRO A 160 5.14 6.82 -15.77
C PRO A 160 6.16 6.11 -14.87
N ILE A 161 5.73 5.75 -13.66
CA ILE A 161 6.52 4.90 -12.77
C ILE A 161 6.72 3.51 -13.40
N ARG A 162 7.87 2.88 -13.14
CA ARG A 162 8.24 1.60 -13.71
C ARG A 162 8.33 0.47 -12.69
N GLN A 163 8.23 0.79 -11.41
CA GLN A 163 8.20 -0.12 -10.28
C GLN A 163 7.52 0.55 -9.11
N LEU A 164 7.00 -0.25 -8.19
CA LEU A 164 6.42 0.22 -6.93
C LEU A 164 7.11 -0.45 -5.75
N ASN A 165 7.53 0.33 -4.75
CA ASN A 165 8.11 -0.18 -3.51
C ASN A 165 7.03 -0.20 -2.43
N ILE A 166 6.65 -1.38 -1.93
CA ILE A 166 5.69 -1.55 -0.83
C ILE A 166 6.48 -1.73 0.46
N ILE A 167 6.27 -0.83 1.42
CA ILE A 167 6.94 -0.81 2.72
C ILE A 167 5.94 -0.86 3.87
N GLY A 168 6.41 -1.20 5.05
CA GLY A 168 5.57 -1.34 6.25
C GLY A 168 4.94 -2.73 6.37
N GLY A 169 4.08 -2.92 7.36
CA GLY A 169 3.50 -4.23 7.71
C GLY A 169 2.75 -4.92 6.57
N GLY A 170 2.09 -4.15 5.70
CA GLY A 170 1.38 -4.68 4.53
C GLY A 170 2.29 -5.34 3.50
N SER A 171 3.59 -5.02 3.49
CA SER A 171 4.57 -5.69 2.60
C SER A 171 4.71 -7.20 2.86
N GLN A 172 4.24 -7.69 3.99
CA GLN A 172 4.20 -9.12 4.31
C GLN A 172 3.04 -9.86 3.63
N ASN A 173 2.00 -9.14 3.16
CA ASN A 173 0.86 -9.78 2.50
C ASN A 173 1.20 -10.17 1.06
N LYS A 174 1.63 -11.43 0.89
CA LYS A 174 2.10 -11.96 -0.40
C LYS A 174 1.01 -11.90 -1.48
N LEU A 175 -0.25 -12.15 -1.11
CA LEU A 175 -1.37 -12.11 -2.06
C LEU A 175 -1.62 -10.68 -2.54
N LEU A 176 -1.70 -9.70 -1.63
CA LEU A 176 -1.89 -8.30 -1.99
C LEU A 176 -0.75 -7.78 -2.88
N ASN A 177 0.50 -8.14 -2.55
CA ASN A 177 1.66 -7.72 -3.34
C ASN A 177 1.60 -8.29 -4.77
N GLN A 178 1.24 -9.58 -4.93
CA GLN A 178 1.08 -10.19 -6.25
C GLN A 178 -0.08 -9.56 -7.02
N LEU A 179 -1.26 -9.43 -6.40
CA LEU A 179 -2.41 -8.77 -7.03
C LEU A 179 -2.09 -7.33 -7.45
N THR A 180 -1.30 -6.62 -6.63
CA THR A 180 -0.85 -5.27 -6.98
C THR A 180 0.07 -5.27 -8.19
N ALA A 181 1.03 -6.20 -8.27
CA ALA A 181 1.90 -6.33 -9.44
C ALA A 181 1.08 -6.67 -10.71
N ASP A 182 0.12 -7.58 -10.60
CA ASP A 182 -0.74 -8.00 -11.69
C ASP A 182 -1.62 -6.84 -12.21
N GLU A 183 -2.24 -6.08 -11.30
CA GLU A 183 -3.07 -4.91 -11.63
C GLU A 183 -2.27 -3.76 -12.23
N LEU A 184 -1.05 -3.51 -11.74
CA LEU A 184 -0.21 -2.41 -12.23
C LEU A 184 0.53 -2.74 -13.53
N GLY A 185 0.76 -4.01 -13.83
CA GLY A 185 1.59 -4.45 -14.94
C GLY A 185 3.07 -4.08 -14.79
N ILE A 186 3.55 -3.78 -13.57
CA ILE A 186 4.94 -3.43 -13.25
C ILE A 186 5.42 -4.21 -12.03
N PRO A 187 6.76 -4.39 -11.87
CA PRO A 187 7.31 -5.06 -10.70
C PRO A 187 6.98 -4.33 -9.39
N VAL A 188 6.66 -5.12 -8.36
CA VAL A 188 6.48 -4.69 -6.98
C VAL A 188 7.60 -5.23 -6.10
N TYR A 189 8.27 -4.35 -5.37
CA TYR A 189 9.33 -4.66 -4.42
C TYR A 189 8.77 -4.51 -3.00
N ALA A 190 8.62 -5.61 -2.27
CA ALA A 190 8.01 -5.65 -0.94
C ALA A 190 9.06 -5.73 0.18
N GLY A 191 9.07 -4.73 1.04
CA GLY A 191 9.99 -4.58 2.18
C GLY A 191 10.80 -3.28 2.13
N PRO A 192 11.36 -2.86 3.26
CA PRO A 192 11.33 -3.51 4.58
C PRO A 192 9.99 -3.40 5.30
N VAL A 193 9.72 -4.36 6.17
CA VAL A 193 8.55 -4.35 7.05
C VAL A 193 8.66 -3.21 8.06
N GLU A 194 9.83 -3.09 8.69
CA GLU A 194 10.14 -2.10 9.72
C GLU A 194 10.75 -0.80 9.14
N ALA A 195 10.24 -0.38 7.97
CA ALA A 195 10.75 0.80 7.26
C ALA A 195 10.75 2.07 8.14
N THR A 196 9.71 2.29 8.93
CA THR A 196 9.59 3.46 9.82
C THR A 196 10.70 3.49 10.86
N ALA A 197 10.97 2.38 11.54
CA ALA A 197 12.02 2.29 12.56
C ALA A 197 13.40 2.46 11.93
N MET A 198 13.66 1.79 10.82
CA MET A 198 14.94 1.90 10.09
C MET A 198 15.19 3.33 9.63
N GLY A 199 14.24 3.95 8.95
CA GLY A 199 14.39 5.31 8.45
C GLY A 199 14.54 6.33 9.56
N ASN A 200 13.84 6.15 10.69
CA ASN A 200 13.99 7.01 11.86
C ASN A 200 15.40 6.94 12.44
N ILE A 201 15.93 5.75 12.69
CA ILE A 201 17.28 5.53 13.25
C ILE A 201 18.33 6.11 12.29
N LEU A 202 18.24 5.80 11.00
CA LEU A 202 19.23 6.25 10.03
C LEU A 202 19.19 7.77 9.80
N THR A 203 17.99 8.38 9.87
CA THR A 203 17.87 9.86 9.82
C THR A 203 18.50 10.52 11.04
N GLN A 204 18.40 9.93 12.23
CA GLN A 204 19.10 10.44 13.41
C GLN A 204 20.62 10.29 13.28
N ALA A 205 21.11 9.18 12.73
CA ALA A 205 22.55 9.01 12.46
C ALA A 205 23.06 10.05 11.44
N MET A 206 22.25 10.34 10.41
CA MET A 206 22.56 11.40 9.44
C MET A 206 22.59 12.78 10.10
N ALA A 207 21.65 13.09 11.00
CA ALA A 207 21.63 14.34 11.75
C ALA A 207 22.86 14.51 12.69
N LYS A 208 23.44 13.40 13.13
CA LYS A 208 24.69 13.38 13.93
C LYS A 208 25.97 13.43 13.08
N GLY A 209 25.85 13.38 11.76
CA GLY A 209 26.99 13.37 10.84
C GLY A 209 27.67 11.99 10.69
N GLU A 210 27.06 10.92 11.18
CA GLU A 210 27.55 9.54 11.03
C GLU A 210 27.23 8.97 9.65
N ILE A 211 26.23 9.54 8.97
CA ILE A 211 25.83 9.29 7.58
C ILE A 211 25.83 10.63 6.86
N ALA A 212 26.50 10.71 5.73
CA ALA A 212 26.75 12.00 5.07
C ALA A 212 25.50 12.61 4.39
N ASN A 213 24.62 11.76 3.83
CA ASN A 213 23.45 12.20 3.06
C ASN A 213 22.44 11.06 2.86
N LEU A 214 21.27 11.40 2.27
CA LEU A 214 20.18 10.47 2.00
C LEU A 214 20.60 9.33 1.05
N ARG A 215 21.52 9.54 0.13
CA ARG A 215 22.02 8.50 -0.79
C ARG A 215 22.77 7.43 0.00
N GLU A 216 23.72 7.81 0.86
CA GLU A 216 24.47 6.89 1.70
C GLU A 216 23.52 6.12 2.63
N LEU A 217 22.52 6.80 3.20
CA LEU A 217 21.49 6.18 4.02
C LEU A 217 20.80 5.03 3.24
N ARG A 218 20.36 5.28 2.02
CA ARG A 218 19.70 4.27 1.17
C ARG A 218 20.62 3.14 0.73
N GLU A 219 21.90 3.41 0.55
CA GLU A 219 22.89 2.36 0.30
C GLU A 219 23.04 1.42 1.50
N ILE A 220 22.95 1.95 2.74
CA ILE A 220 22.91 1.15 3.96
C ILE A 220 21.67 0.28 3.99
N VAL A 221 20.48 0.85 3.71
CA VAL A 221 19.21 0.11 3.66
C VAL A 221 19.30 -1.01 2.63
N THR A 222 19.75 -0.72 1.42
CA THR A 222 19.86 -1.70 0.31
C THR A 222 20.78 -2.86 0.66
N ARG A 223 21.84 -2.62 1.44
CA ARG A 223 22.75 -3.68 1.93
C ARG A 223 22.16 -4.47 3.09
N SER A 224 21.22 -3.89 3.83
CA SER A 224 20.62 -4.50 5.03
C SER A 224 19.35 -5.29 4.75
N VAL A 225 18.66 -5.00 3.64
CA VAL A 225 17.36 -5.58 3.32
C VAL A 225 17.35 -6.06 1.87
N THR A 226 16.84 -7.27 1.68
CA THR A 226 16.52 -7.80 0.34
C THR A 226 15.01 -7.82 0.19
N PRO A 227 14.39 -6.89 -0.58
CA PRO A 227 12.95 -6.90 -0.81
C PRO A 227 12.55 -8.15 -1.61
N GLN A 228 11.38 -8.69 -1.32
CA GLN A 228 10.78 -9.71 -2.17
C GLN A 228 10.20 -9.06 -3.40
N VAL A 229 10.48 -9.61 -4.59
CA VAL A 229 10.01 -9.04 -5.85
C VAL A 229 8.86 -9.87 -6.39
N TYR A 230 7.80 -9.18 -6.80
CA TYR A 230 6.62 -9.74 -7.46
C TYR A 230 6.55 -9.18 -8.88
N TYR A 231 6.58 -10.07 -9.84
CA TYR A 231 6.39 -9.70 -11.24
C TYR A 231 4.95 -9.93 -11.67
N PRO A 232 4.40 -9.10 -12.58
CA PRO A 232 3.08 -9.30 -13.13
C PRO A 232 2.97 -10.70 -13.76
N LYS A 233 1.92 -11.42 -13.40
CA LYS A 233 1.53 -12.66 -14.08
C LYS A 233 0.69 -12.27 -15.30
N LYS A 234 1.06 -12.80 -16.46
CA LYS A 234 0.31 -12.60 -17.71
C LYS A 234 -1.04 -13.28 -17.64
#